data_6052a3425109c890852703bad6268aeb
#
_entry.id   6052a3425109c890852703bad6268aeb
#
_cell.length_a   1.000
_cell.length_b   1.000
_cell.length_c   1.000
_cell.angle_alpha   90.00
_cell.angle_beta   90.00
_cell.angle_gamma   90.00
#
_symmetry.space_group_name_H-M   'P 1'
#
loop_
_entity.id
_entity.type
_entity.pdbx_description
1 polymer ?
#
loop_
_entity_poly.entity_id
_entity_poly.type
_entity_poly.pdbx_seq_one_letter_code
_entity_poly.pdbx_strand_id
1 'polypeptide(L)'
;MQREFLLNLFKDCDFYELTAENFEELVIEKLPKDFSYKYHFGISKVCIIPMGADYVIKIPFAGQEILDDLEPYEFYYEDFYSANDVIGFSWDYCLTELLYYNKAKKRHINKCFCKTRLLGFVNYHPIYIQERAITFRQKNGDLDYKSEKSIRMEKYCEEHHFRCFDSEWLADVFEYYGAKTFNKLMSFIDEYNIIDLHTDNIGYIGIRPVLLDFSDFAG
;
A
#
# COMPACT_ATOMS: atom_id res chain seq x y z
N MET A 1 20.57 11.30 8.88
CA MET A 1 20.21 10.99 10.28
C MET A 1 18.97 10.09 10.38
N GLN A 2 17.84 10.45 9.79
CA GLN A 2 16.59 9.66 9.92
C GLN A 2 16.67 8.24 9.29
N ARG A 3 17.34 8.07 8.15
CA ARG A 3 17.43 6.76 7.47
C ARG A 3 18.22 5.72 8.28
N GLU A 4 19.41 6.08 8.71
CA GLU A 4 20.29 5.19 9.50
C GLU A 4 19.67 4.86 10.84
N PHE A 5 19.05 5.86 11.49
CA PHE A 5 18.31 5.64 12.72
C PHE A 5 17.21 4.60 12.54
N LEU A 6 16.36 4.76 11.52
CA LEU A 6 15.25 3.82 11.26
C LEU A 6 15.73 2.41 10.92
N LEU A 7 16.81 2.28 10.14
CA LEU A 7 17.40 0.96 9.87
C LEU A 7 17.99 0.33 11.15
N ASN A 8 18.60 1.14 11.99
CA ASN A 8 19.14 0.66 13.25
C ASN A 8 18.07 0.17 14.25
N LEU A 9 16.82 0.65 14.15
CA LEU A 9 15.72 0.12 14.96
C LEU A 9 15.50 -1.38 14.71
N PHE A 10 15.74 -1.83 13.49
CA PHE A 10 15.45 -3.20 13.05
C PHE A 10 16.71 -4.06 12.89
N LYS A 11 17.89 -3.58 13.27
CA LYS A 11 19.16 -4.28 13.03
C LYS A 11 19.25 -5.66 13.69
N ASP A 12 18.56 -5.83 14.82
CA ASP A 12 18.54 -7.06 15.60
C ASP A 12 17.28 -7.90 15.36
N CYS A 13 16.39 -7.43 14.42
CA CYS A 13 15.21 -8.18 14.01
C CYS A 13 15.57 -9.26 13.01
N ASP A 14 14.85 -10.37 13.08
CA ASP A 14 14.86 -11.40 12.05
C ASP A 14 13.56 -11.35 11.26
N PHE A 15 13.66 -11.14 9.95
CA PHE A 15 12.52 -11.09 9.06
C PHE A 15 12.37 -12.35 8.21
N TYR A 16 13.27 -13.32 8.39
CA TYR A 16 13.16 -14.60 7.75
C TYR A 16 12.00 -15.38 8.38
N GLU A 17 11.10 -15.89 7.56
CA GLU A 17 9.88 -16.55 8.04
C GLU A 17 9.00 -15.68 8.95
N LEU A 18 9.04 -14.36 8.79
CA LEU A 18 8.21 -13.45 9.56
C LEU A 18 6.74 -13.66 9.25
N THR A 19 5.95 -13.98 10.28
CA THR A 19 4.49 -14.16 10.23
C THR A 19 3.82 -13.24 11.26
N ALA A 20 2.49 -13.17 11.21
CA ALA A 20 1.73 -12.45 12.24
C ALA A 20 1.92 -13.05 13.63
N GLU A 21 2.08 -14.38 13.73
CA GLU A 21 2.21 -15.11 15.00
C GLU A 21 3.55 -14.86 15.67
N ASN A 22 4.65 -14.81 14.89
CA ASN A 22 6.00 -14.63 15.45
C ASN A 22 6.50 -13.18 15.43
N PHE A 23 5.68 -12.23 14.95
CA PHE A 23 6.05 -10.82 14.80
C PHE A 23 6.45 -10.18 16.14
N GLU A 24 5.78 -10.54 17.22
CA GLU A 24 6.09 -10.00 18.55
C GLU A 24 7.50 -10.39 18.98
N GLU A 25 7.84 -11.67 18.89
CA GLU A 25 9.16 -12.20 19.26
C GLU A 25 10.28 -11.67 18.35
N LEU A 26 10.06 -11.74 17.02
CA LEU A 26 11.11 -11.46 16.04
C LEU A 26 11.34 -9.97 15.81
N VAL A 27 10.34 -9.12 16.03
CA VAL A 27 10.40 -7.69 15.74
C VAL A 27 10.13 -6.85 16.99
N ILE A 28 8.97 -7.02 17.63
CA ILE A 28 8.53 -6.10 18.68
C ILE A 28 9.45 -6.12 19.89
N GLU A 29 9.85 -7.29 20.36
CA GLU A 29 10.76 -7.43 21.51
C GLU A 29 12.17 -6.91 21.24
N LYS A 30 12.55 -6.77 19.96
CA LYS A 30 13.86 -6.23 19.55
C LYS A 30 13.86 -4.71 19.41
N LEU A 31 12.68 -4.09 19.30
CA LEU A 31 12.59 -2.63 19.21
C LEU A 31 12.96 -1.96 20.53
N PRO A 32 13.57 -0.77 20.49
CA PRO A 32 13.87 0.00 21.70
C PRO A 32 12.61 0.27 22.51
N LYS A 33 12.68 0.12 23.84
CA LYS A 33 11.53 0.29 24.75
C LYS A 33 10.94 1.71 24.76
N ASP A 34 11.70 2.69 24.34
CA ASP A 34 11.29 4.09 24.20
C ASP A 34 10.71 4.41 22.82
N PHE A 35 10.72 3.46 21.89
CA PHE A 35 10.11 3.60 20.57
C PHE A 35 8.61 3.36 20.68
N SER A 36 7.83 4.43 20.66
CA SER A 36 6.36 4.37 20.74
C SER A 36 5.75 4.24 19.35
N TYR A 37 4.92 3.22 19.13
CA TYR A 37 4.32 2.90 17.85
C TYR A 37 2.98 2.14 18.01
N LYS A 38 2.27 2.03 16.89
CA LYS A 38 1.20 1.05 16.65
C LYS A 38 1.58 0.23 15.43
N TYR A 39 1.00 -0.95 15.26
CA TYR A 39 1.19 -1.73 14.04
C TYR A 39 -0.13 -2.34 13.57
N HIS A 40 -0.19 -2.64 12.27
CA HIS A 40 -1.29 -3.33 11.61
C HIS A 40 -0.72 -4.34 10.63
N PHE A 41 -1.30 -5.52 10.60
CA PHE A 41 -1.01 -6.51 9.60
C PHE A 41 -1.88 -6.26 8.36
N GLY A 42 -1.26 -6.25 7.20
CA GLY A 42 -1.90 -6.45 5.91
C GLY A 42 -1.64 -7.88 5.46
N ILE A 43 -2.09 -8.22 4.26
CA ILE A 43 -1.91 -9.56 3.69
C ILE A 43 -0.42 -9.86 3.44
N SER A 44 0.33 -8.94 2.85
CA SER A 44 1.73 -9.15 2.42
C SER A 44 2.75 -8.33 3.19
N LYS A 45 2.32 -7.51 4.15
CA LYS A 45 3.20 -6.58 4.87
C LYS A 45 2.61 -6.15 6.20
N VAL A 46 3.48 -5.89 7.16
CA VAL A 46 3.12 -5.20 8.39
C VAL A 46 3.45 -3.71 8.26
N CYS A 47 2.52 -2.87 8.72
CA CYS A 47 2.68 -1.43 8.79
C CYS A 47 2.95 -1.02 10.23
N ILE A 48 4.14 -0.53 10.53
CA ILE A 48 4.48 0.06 11.83
C ILE A 48 4.28 1.57 11.74
N ILE A 49 3.51 2.11 12.65
CA ILE A 49 3.12 3.52 12.72
C ILE A 49 3.79 4.17 13.92
N PRO A 50 4.95 4.83 13.76
CA PRO A 50 5.59 5.53 14.87
C PRO A 50 4.69 6.66 15.38
N MET A 51 4.58 6.82 16.68
CA MET A 51 3.74 7.86 17.27
C MET A 51 4.29 9.25 16.92
N GLY A 52 3.39 10.13 16.49
CA GLY A 52 3.75 11.49 16.07
C GLY A 52 4.45 11.62 14.71
N ALA A 53 4.71 10.51 14.01
CA ALA A 53 5.29 10.56 12.67
C ALA A 53 4.23 10.80 11.58
N ASP A 54 4.65 11.43 10.50
CA ASP A 54 3.87 11.65 9.27
C ASP A 54 4.10 10.54 8.21
N TYR A 55 4.71 9.44 8.64
CA TYR A 55 4.98 8.26 7.82
C TYR A 55 4.64 6.97 8.55
N VAL A 56 4.54 5.91 7.77
CA VAL A 56 4.49 4.52 8.24
C VAL A 56 5.72 3.78 7.73
N ILE A 57 6.14 2.75 8.46
CA ILE A 57 7.20 1.82 8.06
C ILE A 57 6.51 0.56 7.61
N LYS A 58 6.80 0.10 6.40
CA LYS A 58 6.26 -1.14 5.83
C LYS A 58 7.37 -2.18 5.75
N ILE A 59 7.08 -3.37 6.29
CA ILE A 59 7.96 -4.53 6.26
C ILE A 59 7.20 -5.65 5.57
N PRO A 60 7.70 -6.22 4.46
CA PRO A 60 7.08 -7.38 3.85
C PRO A 60 7.17 -8.60 4.77
N PHE A 61 6.13 -9.39 4.83
CA PHE A 61 6.12 -10.67 5.51
C PHE A 61 5.29 -11.68 4.73
N ALA A 62 5.62 -12.97 4.88
CA ALA A 62 4.82 -14.05 4.36
C ALA A 62 3.82 -14.46 5.46
N GLY A 63 2.56 -14.11 5.31
CA GLY A 63 1.52 -14.64 6.18
C GLY A 63 1.27 -16.11 5.89
N GLN A 64 1.40 -16.97 6.90
CA GLN A 64 1.12 -18.42 6.76
C GLN A 64 -0.33 -18.65 6.28
N GLU A 65 -1.28 -17.85 6.76
CA GLU A 65 -2.68 -17.92 6.38
C GLU A 65 -2.93 -17.67 4.88
N ILE A 66 -2.07 -16.89 4.22
CA ILE A 66 -2.18 -16.65 2.78
C ILE A 66 -1.80 -17.89 1.98
N LEU A 67 -0.86 -18.69 2.49
CA LEU A 67 -0.43 -19.92 1.84
C LEU A 67 -1.50 -21.00 1.89
N ASP A 68 -2.23 -21.07 3.01
CA ASP A 68 -3.28 -22.07 3.23
C ASP A 68 -4.55 -21.74 2.43
N ASP A 69 -4.84 -20.44 2.19
CA ASP A 69 -6.01 -19.98 1.42
C ASP A 69 -5.77 -19.94 -0.11
N LEU A 70 -4.53 -20.13 -0.56
CA LEU A 70 -4.15 -20.01 -1.98
C LEU A 70 -4.19 -21.36 -2.75
N GLU A 71 -4.85 -22.41 -2.24
CA GLU A 71 -4.97 -23.70 -2.93
C GLU A 71 -5.27 -23.61 -4.45
N PRO A 72 -6.15 -22.73 -4.93
CA PRO A 72 -6.40 -22.62 -6.37
C PRO A 72 -5.25 -21.98 -7.16
N TYR A 73 -4.33 -21.31 -6.49
CA TYR A 73 -3.25 -20.53 -7.10
C TYR A 73 -1.87 -21.18 -6.92
N GLU A 74 -1.76 -22.35 -6.28
CA GLU A 74 -0.52 -23.14 -6.20
C GLU A 74 0.10 -23.32 -7.58
N PHE A 75 -0.72 -23.46 -8.62
CA PHE A 75 -0.25 -23.63 -9.99
C PHE A 75 0.55 -22.44 -10.53
N TYR A 76 0.24 -21.21 -10.08
CA TYR A 76 0.96 -20.00 -10.47
C TYR A 76 2.30 -19.87 -9.74
N TYR A 77 2.41 -20.45 -8.55
CA TYR A 77 3.61 -20.36 -7.72
C TYR A 77 4.68 -21.36 -8.11
N GLU A 78 4.31 -22.57 -8.51
CA GLU A 78 5.26 -23.59 -8.95
C GLU A 78 6.01 -23.17 -10.23
N ASP A 79 5.38 -22.39 -11.12
CA ASP A 79 6.00 -21.91 -12.36
C ASP A 79 6.90 -20.67 -12.18
N PHE A 80 6.72 -19.91 -11.10
CA PHE A 80 7.42 -18.65 -10.91
C PHE A 80 8.30 -18.58 -9.67
N TYR A 81 8.02 -19.37 -8.64
CA TYR A 81 8.70 -19.25 -7.35
C TYR A 81 8.94 -20.62 -6.71
N SER A 82 10.18 -20.88 -6.28
CA SER A 82 10.47 -22.00 -5.40
C SER A 82 9.97 -21.71 -3.98
N ALA A 83 9.91 -22.70 -3.10
CA ALA A 83 9.46 -22.53 -1.71
C ALA A 83 10.23 -21.43 -0.93
N ASN A 84 11.43 -21.05 -1.38
CA ASN A 84 12.19 -19.92 -0.88
C ASN A 84 11.67 -18.57 -1.40
N ASP A 85 10.74 -18.55 -2.34
CA ASP A 85 10.27 -17.37 -3.06
C ASP A 85 8.96 -16.82 -2.50
N VAL A 86 8.36 -17.45 -1.50
CA VAL A 86 7.20 -16.89 -0.79
C VAL A 86 7.57 -15.57 -0.11
N ILE A 87 8.80 -15.47 0.40
CA ILE A 87 9.36 -14.21 0.85
C ILE A 87 9.55 -13.26 -0.33
N GLY A 88 9.97 -13.77 -1.49
CA GLY A 88 10.05 -13.04 -2.75
C GLY A 88 8.71 -12.42 -3.15
N PHE A 89 7.61 -13.14 -2.95
CA PHE A 89 6.27 -12.64 -3.25
C PHE A 89 5.88 -11.38 -2.44
N SER A 90 6.07 -11.40 -1.12
CA SER A 90 5.85 -10.20 -0.30
C SER A 90 6.81 -9.07 -0.67
N TRP A 91 8.03 -9.37 -1.08
CA TRP A 91 8.98 -8.42 -1.60
C TRP A 91 8.52 -7.83 -2.93
N ASP A 92 7.99 -8.64 -3.81
CA ASP A 92 7.50 -8.21 -5.13
C ASP A 92 6.37 -7.21 -4.99
N TYR A 93 5.46 -7.38 -4.04
CA TYR A 93 4.43 -6.36 -3.75
C TYR A 93 5.04 -5.04 -3.29
N CYS A 94 5.95 -5.09 -2.35
CA CYS A 94 6.61 -3.89 -1.87
C CYS A 94 7.47 -3.23 -2.96
N LEU A 95 8.16 -4.02 -3.77
CA LEU A 95 8.93 -3.54 -4.92
C LEU A 95 8.02 -2.98 -6.02
N THR A 96 6.88 -3.60 -6.25
CA THR A 96 5.87 -3.13 -7.21
C THR A 96 5.30 -1.79 -6.79
N GLU A 97 4.96 -1.60 -5.52
CA GLU A 97 4.51 -0.30 -5.00
C GLU A 97 5.55 0.80 -5.24
N LEU A 98 6.82 0.51 -4.95
CA LEU A 98 7.92 1.44 -5.21
C LEU A 98 8.11 1.71 -6.72
N LEU A 99 8.01 0.66 -7.54
CA LEU A 99 8.10 0.76 -9.00
C LEU A 99 6.98 1.63 -9.56
N TYR A 100 5.73 1.39 -9.15
CA TYR A 100 4.58 2.17 -9.59
C TYR A 100 4.67 3.62 -9.14
N TYR A 101 5.10 3.89 -7.92
CA TYR A 101 5.37 5.26 -7.50
C TYR A 101 6.41 5.96 -8.37
N ASN A 102 7.50 5.27 -8.76
CA ASN A 102 8.51 5.81 -9.64
C ASN A 102 8.01 6.01 -11.09
N LYS A 103 7.14 5.12 -11.59
CA LYS A 103 6.47 5.29 -12.89
C LYS A 103 5.48 6.47 -12.85
N ALA A 104 4.73 6.63 -11.75
CA ALA A 104 3.83 7.76 -11.53
C ALA A 104 4.61 9.12 -11.52
N LYS A 105 5.82 9.15 -10.96
CA LYS A 105 6.71 10.34 -11.06
C LYS A 105 7.03 10.70 -12.51
N LYS A 106 7.39 9.72 -13.33
CA LYS A 106 7.70 9.96 -14.76
C LYS A 106 6.50 10.52 -15.53
N ARG A 107 5.27 10.21 -15.09
CA ARG A 107 4.02 10.71 -15.67
C ARG A 107 3.49 11.99 -15.01
N HIS A 108 4.19 12.51 -14.01
CA HIS A 108 3.78 13.69 -13.23
C HIS A 108 2.41 13.55 -12.53
N ILE A 109 2.11 12.33 -12.07
CA ILE A 109 0.90 12.01 -11.29
C ILE A 109 1.23 11.44 -9.90
N ASN A 110 2.49 11.41 -9.52
CA ASN A 110 2.93 10.88 -8.21
C ASN A 110 2.30 11.59 -7.00
N LYS A 111 1.77 12.78 -7.20
CA LYS A 111 0.99 13.51 -6.17
C LYS A 111 -0.33 12.83 -5.81
N CYS A 112 -0.85 11.94 -6.69
CA CYS A 112 -2.05 11.14 -6.43
C CYS A 112 -1.76 9.88 -5.61
N PHE A 113 -0.51 9.66 -5.22
CA PHE A 113 -0.05 8.50 -4.46
C PHE A 113 0.58 8.95 -3.14
N CYS A 114 0.51 8.12 -2.11
CA CYS A 114 1.37 8.28 -0.94
C CYS A 114 2.82 8.13 -1.37
N LYS A 115 3.66 9.08 -0.97
CA LYS A 115 5.08 9.04 -1.31
C LYS A 115 5.73 7.83 -0.64
N THR A 116 6.19 6.91 -1.47
CA THR A 116 6.83 5.66 -1.05
C THR A 116 8.32 5.71 -1.34
N ARG A 117 9.13 5.24 -0.41
CA ARG A 117 10.59 5.21 -0.53
C ARG A 117 11.17 3.99 0.17
N LEU A 118 12.03 3.26 -0.54
CA LEU A 118 12.88 2.24 0.07
C LEU A 118 13.81 2.91 1.08
N LEU A 119 13.75 2.47 2.32
CA LEU A 119 14.64 2.92 3.39
C LEU A 119 15.99 2.22 3.29
N GLY A 120 15.98 0.92 3.11
CA GLY A 120 17.15 0.05 2.97
C GLY A 120 16.78 -1.40 3.18
N PHE A 121 17.77 -2.19 3.54
CA PHE A 121 17.64 -3.62 3.80
C PHE A 121 18.16 -3.93 5.20
N VAL A 122 17.48 -4.84 5.89
CA VAL A 122 17.92 -5.46 7.13
C VAL A 122 17.86 -6.95 6.91
N ASN A 123 18.98 -7.67 7.09
CA ASN A 123 19.09 -9.10 6.82
C ASN A 123 18.48 -9.50 5.46
N TYR A 124 18.84 -8.72 4.42
CA TYR A 124 18.34 -8.85 3.04
C TYR A 124 16.86 -8.50 2.81
N HIS A 125 16.10 -8.16 3.85
CA HIS A 125 14.70 -7.76 3.73
C HIS A 125 14.57 -6.26 3.49
N PRO A 126 13.80 -5.82 2.50
CA PRO A 126 13.57 -4.41 2.24
C PRO A 126 12.67 -3.79 3.31
N ILE A 127 13.00 -2.60 3.74
CA ILE A 127 12.16 -1.79 4.62
C ILE A 127 11.78 -0.51 3.88
N TYR A 128 10.50 -0.17 3.89
CA TYR A 128 9.95 1.00 3.22
C TYR A 128 9.43 2.00 4.22
N ILE A 129 9.42 3.24 3.81
CA ILE A 129 8.58 4.26 4.43
C ILE A 129 7.61 4.83 3.41
N GLN A 130 6.40 5.10 3.87
CA GLN A 130 5.36 5.73 3.08
C GLN A 130 4.74 6.89 3.86
N GLU A 131 4.34 7.96 3.16
CA GLU A 131 3.55 9.03 3.78
C GLU A 131 2.32 8.45 4.47
N ARG A 132 2.06 8.90 5.69
CA ARG A 132 0.89 8.49 6.45
C ARG A 132 -0.34 9.20 5.93
N ALA A 133 -1.34 8.45 5.53
CA ALA A 133 -2.65 8.94 5.14
C ALA A 133 -3.73 8.44 6.11
N ILE A 134 -4.87 9.08 6.10
CA ILE A 134 -6.10 8.58 6.72
C ILE A 134 -6.88 7.89 5.62
N THR A 135 -7.30 6.64 5.82
CA THR A 135 -8.06 5.91 4.80
C THR A 135 -9.42 6.57 4.56
N PHE A 136 -10.00 6.32 3.39
CA PHE A 136 -11.34 6.83 3.07
C PHE A 136 -12.36 6.34 4.10
N ARG A 137 -12.30 5.06 4.48
CA ARG A 137 -13.15 4.47 5.51
C ARG A 137 -13.00 5.15 6.87
N GLN A 138 -11.75 5.42 7.31
CA GLN A 138 -11.49 6.09 8.58
C GLN A 138 -12.04 7.52 8.61
N LYS A 139 -12.06 8.21 7.46
CA LYS A 139 -12.54 9.58 7.37
C LYS A 139 -14.06 9.68 7.24
N ASN A 140 -14.65 8.82 6.43
CA ASN A 140 -16.05 8.96 5.99
C ASN A 140 -16.97 7.86 6.54
N GLY A 141 -16.40 6.79 7.15
CA GLY A 141 -17.15 5.60 7.52
C GLY A 141 -17.62 4.82 6.29
N ASP A 142 -18.59 3.93 6.51
CA ASP A 142 -19.28 3.22 5.43
C ASP A 142 -20.45 4.11 4.97
N LEU A 143 -20.31 4.73 3.80
CA LEU A 143 -21.32 5.63 3.25
C LEU A 143 -22.42 4.82 2.55
N ASP A 144 -23.63 4.88 3.10
CA ASP A 144 -24.80 4.22 2.52
C ASP A 144 -25.50 5.04 1.42
N TYR A 145 -25.06 6.26 1.15
CA TYR A 145 -25.70 7.12 0.15
C TYR A 145 -24.68 7.68 -0.84
N LYS A 146 -25.16 7.91 -2.05
CA LYS A 146 -24.39 8.57 -3.11
C LYS A 146 -24.69 10.06 -3.11
N SER A 147 -23.65 10.87 -3.01
CA SER A 147 -23.76 12.31 -3.19
C SER A 147 -24.02 12.68 -4.66
N GLU A 148 -24.49 13.88 -4.93
CA GLU A 148 -24.64 14.37 -6.32
C GLU A 148 -23.31 14.37 -7.10
N LYS A 149 -22.18 14.65 -6.40
CA LYS A 149 -20.86 14.61 -7.03
C LYS A 149 -20.45 13.19 -7.40
N SER A 150 -20.79 12.22 -6.57
CA SER A 150 -20.56 10.78 -6.79
C SER A 150 -21.34 10.30 -8.02
N ILE A 151 -22.64 10.66 -8.12
CA ILE A 151 -23.46 10.31 -9.29
C ILE A 151 -22.90 10.91 -10.58
N ARG A 152 -22.44 12.18 -10.54
CA ARG A 152 -21.80 12.82 -11.70
C ARG A 152 -20.49 12.14 -12.08
N MET A 153 -19.73 11.66 -11.09
CA MET A 153 -18.47 10.96 -11.32
C MET A 153 -18.68 9.58 -11.94
N GLU A 154 -19.69 8.83 -11.48
CA GLU A 154 -20.06 7.54 -12.10
C GLU A 154 -20.36 7.73 -13.60
N LYS A 155 -21.18 8.73 -13.93
CA LYS A 155 -21.49 9.05 -15.34
C LYS A 155 -20.24 9.46 -16.12
N TYR A 156 -19.35 10.27 -15.52
CA TYR A 156 -18.09 10.64 -16.16
C TYR A 156 -17.21 9.43 -16.44
N CYS A 157 -17.08 8.50 -15.48
CA CYS A 157 -16.32 7.27 -15.65
C CYS A 157 -16.91 6.40 -16.76
N GLU A 158 -18.25 6.27 -16.81
CA GLU A 158 -18.95 5.53 -17.87
C GLU A 158 -18.69 6.14 -19.27
N GLU A 159 -18.86 7.44 -19.42
CA GLU A 159 -18.63 8.17 -20.68
C GLU A 159 -17.18 8.06 -21.19
N HIS A 160 -16.21 7.89 -20.28
CA HIS A 160 -14.79 7.80 -20.62
C HIS A 160 -14.22 6.37 -20.54
N HIS A 161 -15.07 5.38 -20.29
CA HIS A 161 -14.71 3.97 -20.13
C HIS A 161 -13.67 3.72 -19.01
N PHE A 162 -13.73 4.50 -17.94
CA PHE A 162 -12.90 4.31 -16.77
C PHE A 162 -13.59 3.40 -15.74
N ARG A 163 -12.80 2.59 -15.04
CA ARG A 163 -13.30 1.80 -13.93
C ARG A 163 -13.68 2.72 -12.74
N CYS A 164 -14.93 2.65 -12.29
CA CYS A 164 -15.42 3.39 -11.14
C CYS A 164 -15.42 2.47 -9.91
N PHE A 165 -14.38 2.54 -9.08
CA PHE A 165 -14.23 1.71 -7.88
C PHE A 165 -14.78 2.39 -6.61
N ASP A 166 -14.66 3.71 -6.48
CA ASP A 166 -15.26 4.54 -5.43
C ASP A 166 -15.55 5.92 -5.99
N SER A 167 -16.81 6.15 -6.35
CA SER A 167 -17.22 7.38 -7.04
C SER A 167 -17.10 8.64 -6.20
N GLU A 168 -17.22 8.55 -4.88
CA GLU A 168 -17.07 9.68 -3.96
C GLU A 168 -15.60 10.13 -3.88
N TRP A 169 -14.69 9.18 -3.69
CA TRP A 169 -13.25 9.48 -3.67
C TRP A 169 -12.75 9.94 -5.04
N LEU A 170 -13.21 9.31 -6.12
CA LEU A 170 -12.85 9.71 -7.49
C LEU A 170 -13.33 11.14 -7.80
N ALA A 171 -14.49 11.55 -7.30
CA ALA A 171 -14.96 12.93 -7.41
C ALA A 171 -14.01 13.89 -6.68
N ASP A 172 -13.55 13.55 -5.48
CA ASP A 172 -12.55 14.35 -4.74
C ASP A 172 -11.22 14.43 -5.50
N VAL A 173 -10.78 13.35 -6.12
CA VAL A 173 -9.57 13.35 -6.99
C VAL A 173 -9.75 14.29 -8.17
N PHE A 174 -10.90 14.21 -8.83
CA PHE A 174 -11.21 15.07 -9.98
C PHE A 174 -11.26 16.54 -9.59
N GLU A 175 -11.95 16.87 -8.51
CA GLU A 175 -12.05 18.24 -7.99
C GLU A 175 -10.69 18.80 -7.56
N TYR A 176 -9.90 18.00 -6.86
CA TYR A 176 -8.61 18.44 -6.33
C TYR A 176 -7.52 18.59 -7.39
N TYR A 177 -7.42 17.64 -8.32
CA TYR A 177 -6.32 17.59 -9.29
C TYR A 177 -6.71 18.08 -10.69
N GLY A 178 -7.99 18.19 -11.00
CA GLY A 178 -8.55 18.55 -12.30
C GLY A 178 -8.55 17.40 -13.30
N ALA A 179 -9.39 17.51 -14.32
CA ALA A 179 -9.66 16.49 -15.33
C ALA A 179 -8.39 15.91 -15.98
N LYS A 180 -7.41 16.77 -16.32
CA LYS A 180 -6.16 16.30 -16.98
C LYS A 180 -5.37 15.32 -16.13
N THR A 181 -5.26 15.59 -14.82
CA THR A 181 -4.52 14.72 -13.90
C THR A 181 -5.33 13.47 -13.59
N PHE A 182 -6.63 13.63 -13.39
CA PHE A 182 -7.57 12.52 -13.18
C PHE A 182 -7.49 11.51 -14.34
N ASN A 183 -7.65 11.94 -15.59
CA ASN A 183 -7.60 11.03 -16.74
C ASN A 183 -6.25 10.30 -16.86
N LYS A 184 -5.14 10.98 -16.53
CA LYS A 184 -3.82 10.32 -16.48
C LYS A 184 -3.75 9.27 -15.38
N LEU A 185 -4.35 9.55 -14.21
CA LEU A 185 -4.39 8.61 -13.10
C LEU A 185 -5.21 7.37 -13.48
N MET A 186 -6.41 7.56 -14.05
CA MET A 186 -7.26 6.45 -14.47
C MET A 186 -6.59 5.59 -15.54
N SER A 187 -5.98 6.22 -16.56
CA SER A 187 -5.21 5.48 -17.56
C SER A 187 -4.00 4.76 -16.97
N PHE A 188 -3.40 5.28 -15.90
CA PHE A 188 -2.31 4.61 -15.19
C PHE A 188 -2.81 3.39 -14.42
N ILE A 189 -3.93 3.53 -13.71
CA ILE A 189 -4.58 2.45 -12.98
C ILE A 189 -4.93 1.29 -13.94
N ASP A 190 -5.52 1.60 -15.08
CA ASP A 190 -5.90 0.60 -16.08
C ASP A 190 -4.66 -0.07 -16.71
N GLU A 191 -3.63 0.73 -17.10
CA GLU A 191 -2.42 0.21 -17.75
C GLU A 191 -1.64 -0.75 -16.87
N TYR A 192 -1.59 -0.46 -15.56
CA TYR A 192 -0.87 -1.30 -14.58
C TYR A 192 -1.79 -2.28 -13.86
N ASN A 193 -3.05 -2.37 -14.30
CA ASN A 193 -4.07 -3.26 -13.74
C ASN A 193 -4.15 -3.17 -12.20
N ILE A 194 -4.14 -1.93 -11.64
CA ILE A 194 -4.27 -1.73 -10.19
C ILE A 194 -5.72 -1.96 -9.81
N ILE A 195 -6.06 -3.16 -9.32
CA ILE A 195 -7.46 -3.59 -9.10
C ILE A 195 -7.90 -3.55 -7.64
N ASP A 196 -6.99 -3.69 -6.69
CA ASP A 196 -7.29 -3.71 -5.26
C ASP A 196 -7.53 -2.30 -4.68
N LEU A 197 -8.46 -1.57 -5.31
CA LEU A 197 -8.79 -0.21 -4.93
C LEU A 197 -10.12 -0.18 -4.15
N HIS A 198 -10.01 -0.35 -2.85
CA HIS A 198 -11.12 -0.28 -1.90
C HIS A 198 -10.89 0.82 -0.85
N THR A 199 -11.87 1.06 0.01
CA THR A 199 -11.90 2.20 0.96
C THR A 199 -10.74 2.26 1.95
N ASP A 200 -9.98 1.17 2.12
CA ASP A 200 -8.78 1.15 2.96
C ASP A 200 -7.48 1.37 2.18
N ASN A 201 -7.50 1.21 0.83
CA ASN A 201 -6.37 1.44 -0.06
C ASN A 201 -6.37 2.83 -0.72
N ILE A 202 -7.41 3.61 -0.47
CA ILE A 202 -7.56 5.02 -0.86
C ILE A 202 -7.75 5.89 0.36
N GLY A 203 -7.42 7.18 0.28
CA GLY A 203 -7.59 8.08 1.42
C GLY A 203 -7.05 9.46 1.19
N TYR A 204 -6.58 10.12 2.27
CA TYR A 204 -6.23 11.52 2.25
C TYR A 204 -5.01 11.83 3.12
N ILE A 205 -4.20 12.77 2.64
CA ILE A 205 -3.19 13.47 3.45
C ILE A 205 -3.66 14.93 3.58
N GLY A 206 -4.23 15.27 4.75
CA GLY A 206 -5.00 16.49 4.89
C GLY A 206 -6.24 16.49 3.99
N ILE A 207 -6.30 17.40 3.01
CA ILE A 207 -7.38 17.45 2.00
C ILE A 207 -6.99 16.76 0.67
N ARG A 208 -5.74 16.34 0.53
CA ARG A 208 -5.19 15.76 -0.70
C ARG A 208 -5.61 14.29 -0.82
N PRO A 209 -6.45 13.89 -1.79
CA PRO A 209 -6.78 12.49 -2.02
C PRO A 209 -5.58 11.74 -2.60
N VAL A 210 -5.32 10.52 -2.09
CA VAL A 210 -4.16 9.70 -2.44
C VAL A 210 -4.50 8.22 -2.45
N LEU A 211 -3.76 7.47 -3.28
CA LEU A 211 -3.67 6.01 -3.20
C LEU A 211 -2.64 5.64 -2.13
N LEU A 212 -3.01 4.74 -1.21
CA LEU A 212 -2.18 4.29 -0.09
C LEU A 212 -1.51 2.96 -0.39
N ASP A 213 -2.31 1.97 -0.80
CA ASP A 213 -1.84 0.66 -1.23
C ASP A 213 -2.20 0.47 -2.69
N PHE A 214 -1.20 0.24 -3.51
CA PHE A 214 -1.34 0.20 -4.97
C PHE A 214 -0.41 -0.85 -5.60
N SER A 215 -0.03 -1.85 -4.82
CA SER A 215 0.84 -2.94 -5.27
C SER A 215 0.10 -4.15 -5.77
N ASP A 216 -1.16 -4.10 -5.91
CA ASP A 216 -2.07 -5.13 -6.36
C ASP A 216 -1.78 -6.58 -5.92
N PHE A 217 -2.82 -7.26 -5.49
CA PHE A 217 -2.93 -8.69 -5.55
C PHE A 217 -3.34 -9.02 -6.99
N ALA A 218 -2.37 -9.21 -7.88
CA ALA A 218 -2.65 -9.80 -9.17
C ALA A 218 -2.99 -11.28 -8.94
N GLY A 219 -4.29 -11.55 -8.71
CA GLY A 219 -4.80 -12.89 -8.87
C GLY A 219 -4.85 -13.24 -10.34
#